data_f0105d99f60d06c9867841b96c7aebfd
#
_entry.id   f0105d99f60d06c9867841b96c7aebfd
#
_cell.length_a   1.000
_cell.length_b   1.000
_cell.length_c   1.000
_cell.angle_alpha   90.00
_cell.angle_beta   90.00
_cell.angle_gamma   90.00
#
_symmetry.space_group_name_H-M   'P 1'
#
loop_
_entity.id
_entity.type
_entity.pdbx_description
1 polymer ?
#
loop_
_entity_poly.entity_id
_entity_poly.type
_entity_poly.pdbx_seq_one_letter_code
_entity_poly.pdbx_strand_id
1 'polypeptide(L)'
;MTPRTANDTDVRQATENDIAELVRLRAMLFENLGGDFFAPASGGDDWLDALATVLKEQLTTSADTGSDTVRILVVDGENGLAACGIGTIEQRLPGPHLRNGRIGQVIGVVTDPRSRRRGHSRRIMQGLLGWFRESDVARVDLYASAEGEPLYRDLGFTNHPDPSLYWRP
;
A
#
# COMPACT_ATOMS: atom_id res chain seq x y z
N MET A 1 -12.81 -21.11 24.24
CA MET A 1 -12.02 -19.97 23.87
C MET A 1 -10.58 -20.40 23.72
N THR A 2 -10.11 -20.58 22.50
CA THR A 2 -8.71 -20.96 22.24
C THR A 2 -7.84 -19.73 22.51
N PRO A 3 -6.78 -19.82 23.33
CA PRO A 3 -5.89 -18.69 23.51
C PRO A 3 -5.25 -18.35 22.17
N ARG A 4 -5.39 -17.10 21.77
CA ARG A 4 -4.65 -16.58 20.61
C ARG A 4 -3.17 -16.82 20.86
N THR A 5 -2.59 -17.67 20.03
CA THR A 5 -1.14 -17.80 20.04
C THR A 5 -0.53 -16.49 19.58
N ALA A 6 0.57 -16.09 20.20
CA ALA A 6 1.27 -14.82 19.95
C ALA A 6 1.76 -14.63 18.49
N ASN A 7 1.43 -15.54 17.59
CA ASN A 7 1.79 -15.52 16.18
C ASN A 7 0.65 -15.13 15.24
N ASP A 8 -0.53 -14.86 15.76
CA ASP A 8 -1.67 -14.44 14.93
C ASP A 8 -1.73 -12.92 14.89
N THR A 9 -0.78 -12.31 14.16
CA THR A 9 -0.74 -10.87 13.95
C THR A 9 -1.75 -10.54 12.87
N ASP A 10 -2.96 -10.16 13.26
CA ASP A 10 -4.04 -9.83 12.36
C ASP A 10 -3.72 -8.58 11.53
N VAL A 11 -4.05 -8.63 10.25
CA VAL A 11 -4.12 -7.46 9.40
C VAL A 11 -5.38 -6.69 9.77
N ARG A 12 -5.25 -5.40 9.99
CA ARG A 12 -6.38 -4.51 10.29
C ARG A 12 -6.33 -3.25 9.44
N GLN A 13 -7.44 -2.53 9.36
CA GLN A 13 -7.46 -1.22 8.76
C GLN A 13 -6.76 -0.20 9.67
N ALA A 14 -6.03 0.72 9.06
CA ALA A 14 -5.41 1.83 9.77
C ALA A 14 -6.46 2.82 10.28
N THR A 15 -6.11 3.49 11.36
CA THR A 15 -6.88 4.60 11.93
C THR A 15 -6.02 5.86 11.98
N GLU A 16 -6.60 7.00 12.35
CA GLU A 16 -5.84 8.25 12.49
C GLU A 16 -4.68 8.13 13.48
N ASN A 17 -4.79 7.24 14.46
CA ASN A 17 -3.72 7.00 15.43
C ASN A 17 -2.48 6.36 14.81
N ASP A 18 -2.59 5.81 13.61
CA ASP A 18 -1.48 5.15 12.92
C ASP A 18 -0.68 6.09 12.02
N ILE A 19 -1.09 7.35 11.85
CA ILE A 19 -0.49 8.26 10.87
C ILE A 19 1.01 8.42 11.08
N ALA A 20 1.47 8.65 12.30
CA ALA A 20 2.90 8.83 12.59
C ALA A 20 3.72 7.60 12.16
N GLU A 21 3.22 6.40 12.43
CA GLU A 21 3.87 5.15 12.07
C GLU A 21 3.80 4.86 10.57
N LEU A 22 2.70 5.21 9.91
CA LEU A 22 2.60 5.11 8.45
C LEU A 22 3.62 6.03 7.77
N VAL A 23 3.81 7.24 8.28
CA VAL A 23 4.83 8.17 7.80
C VAL A 23 6.23 7.59 7.99
N ARG A 24 6.51 7.01 9.16
CA ARG A 24 7.80 6.37 9.45
C ARG A 24 8.10 5.24 8.47
N LEU A 25 7.16 4.34 8.25
CA LEU A 25 7.35 3.20 7.34
C LEU A 25 7.54 3.66 5.90
N ARG A 26 6.81 4.68 5.47
CA ARG A 26 6.95 5.20 4.09
C ARG A 26 8.30 5.91 3.89
N ALA A 27 8.79 6.66 4.88
CA ALA A 27 10.13 7.24 4.83
C ALA A 27 11.21 6.14 4.70
N MET A 28 11.06 5.08 5.48
CA MET A 28 11.94 3.92 5.41
C MET A 28 11.92 3.25 4.04
N LEU A 29 10.74 3.13 3.41
CA LEU A 29 10.61 2.58 2.07
C LEU A 29 11.45 3.35 1.06
N PHE A 30 11.36 4.68 1.06
CA PHE A 30 12.11 5.50 0.10
C PHE A 30 13.62 5.52 0.37
N GLU A 31 14.04 5.45 1.61
CA GLU A 31 15.46 5.30 1.97
C GLU A 31 16.03 4.00 1.38
N ASN A 32 15.27 2.92 1.40
CA ASN A 32 15.70 1.62 0.91
C ASN A 32 15.63 1.48 -0.62
N LEU A 33 14.80 2.26 -1.30
CA LEU A 33 14.69 2.21 -2.76
C LEU A 33 15.92 2.80 -3.45
N GLY A 34 16.57 3.79 -2.84
CA GLY A 34 17.79 4.39 -3.36
C GLY A 34 17.62 5.08 -4.72
N GLY A 35 18.71 5.63 -5.23
CA GLY A 35 18.76 6.27 -6.54
C GLY A 35 18.13 7.67 -6.58
N ASP A 36 18.36 8.37 -7.69
CA ASP A 36 17.95 9.77 -7.83
C ASP A 36 16.44 9.94 -8.06
N PHE A 37 15.79 8.91 -8.56
CA PHE A 37 14.35 8.98 -8.89
C PHE A 37 13.49 9.29 -7.65
N PHE A 38 13.79 8.70 -6.51
CA PHE A 38 13.05 8.87 -5.27
C PHE A 38 13.67 9.90 -4.32
N ALA A 39 14.78 10.51 -4.71
CA ALA A 39 15.41 11.54 -3.89
C ALA A 39 14.57 12.82 -3.90
N PRO A 40 14.48 13.55 -2.76
CA PRO A 40 13.76 14.83 -2.73
C PRO A 40 14.39 15.83 -3.69
N ALA A 41 13.58 16.48 -4.51
CA ALA A 41 14.06 17.45 -5.49
C ALA A 41 14.77 18.65 -4.84
N SER A 42 14.40 19.00 -3.61
CA SER A 42 14.98 20.12 -2.85
C SER A 42 15.84 19.68 -1.67
N GLY A 43 16.01 18.37 -1.46
CA GLY A 43 16.75 17.84 -0.31
C GLY A 43 16.06 18.05 1.04
N GLY A 44 14.81 18.51 1.07
CA GLY A 44 14.07 18.76 2.30
C GLY A 44 13.10 17.64 2.66
N ASP A 45 12.54 17.73 3.87
CA ASP A 45 11.58 16.75 4.43
C ASP A 45 10.14 17.26 4.41
N ASP A 46 9.83 18.30 3.64
CA ASP A 46 8.49 18.89 3.54
C ASP A 46 7.43 17.89 3.09
N TRP A 47 7.82 16.87 2.33
CA TRP A 47 6.93 15.83 1.86
C TRP A 47 6.36 14.98 3.01
N LEU A 48 7.05 14.90 4.16
CA LEU A 48 6.56 14.14 5.32
C LEU A 48 5.30 14.79 5.91
N ASP A 49 5.28 16.12 6.02
CA ASP A 49 4.10 16.85 6.49
C ASP A 49 2.95 16.75 5.48
N ALA A 50 3.25 16.86 4.20
CA ALA A 50 2.26 16.67 3.14
C ALA A 50 1.67 15.26 3.17
N LEU A 51 2.50 14.25 3.39
CA LEU A 51 2.06 12.86 3.52
C LEU A 51 1.10 12.69 4.69
N ALA A 52 1.45 13.21 5.86
CA ALA A 52 0.60 13.14 7.05
C ALA A 52 -0.77 13.80 6.81
N THR A 53 -0.79 14.93 6.13
CA THR A 53 -2.03 15.64 5.77
C THR A 53 -2.90 14.81 4.84
N VAL A 54 -2.32 14.22 3.79
CA VAL A 54 -3.07 13.38 2.83
C VAL A 54 -3.61 12.13 3.53
N LEU A 55 -2.80 11.48 4.36
CA LEU A 55 -3.26 10.30 5.11
C LEU A 55 -4.44 10.62 6.02
N LYS A 56 -4.38 11.77 6.71
CA LYS A 56 -5.48 12.21 7.57
C LYS A 56 -6.76 12.44 6.77
N GLU A 57 -6.66 13.10 5.62
CA GLU A 57 -7.80 13.32 4.73
C GLU A 57 -8.41 12.00 4.26
N GLN A 58 -7.57 11.07 3.81
CA GLN A 58 -8.04 9.76 3.31
C GLN A 58 -8.72 8.95 4.40
N LEU A 59 -8.15 8.90 5.60
CA LEU A 59 -8.71 8.16 6.72
C LEU A 59 -10.02 8.78 7.21
N THR A 60 -10.11 10.10 7.25
CA THR A 60 -11.31 10.84 7.66
C THR A 60 -12.42 10.69 6.61
N THR A 61 -12.11 10.88 5.33
CA THR A 61 -13.08 10.79 4.24
C THR A 61 -13.68 9.39 4.15
N SER A 62 -12.86 8.36 4.25
CA SER A 62 -13.32 6.96 4.24
C SER A 62 -14.31 6.68 5.39
N ALA A 63 -14.05 7.23 6.56
CA ALA A 63 -14.94 7.08 7.72
C ALA A 63 -16.25 7.83 7.57
N ASP A 64 -16.22 9.04 7.01
CA ASP A 64 -17.37 9.95 6.99
C ASP A 64 -18.31 9.74 5.80
N THR A 65 -17.79 9.42 4.63
CA THR A 65 -18.58 9.37 3.38
C THR A 65 -18.95 7.96 2.95
N GLY A 66 -18.35 6.93 3.54
CA GLY A 66 -18.48 5.57 3.08
C GLY A 66 -17.90 5.36 1.67
N SER A 67 -17.19 6.34 1.14
CA SER A 67 -16.51 6.23 -0.14
C SER A 67 -15.27 5.35 0.03
N ASP A 68 -15.37 4.10 -0.39
CA ASP A 68 -14.35 3.09 -0.19
C ASP A 68 -13.43 3.01 -1.42
N THR A 69 -12.66 4.07 -1.66
CA THR A 69 -11.70 4.16 -2.76
C THR A 69 -10.25 4.05 -2.32
N VAL A 70 -10.00 4.04 -1.00
CA VAL A 70 -8.68 3.88 -0.41
C VAL A 70 -8.77 2.88 0.74
N ARG A 71 -7.88 1.90 0.74
CA ARG A 71 -7.77 0.93 1.84
C ARG A 71 -6.33 0.94 2.34
N ILE A 72 -6.14 1.24 3.62
CA ILE A 72 -4.84 1.20 4.28
C ILE A 72 -4.86 0.07 5.28
N LEU A 73 -4.04 -0.95 5.06
CA LEU A 73 -3.92 -2.11 5.93
C LEU A 73 -2.60 -2.06 6.69
N VAL A 74 -2.65 -2.44 7.95
CA VAL A 74 -1.48 -2.44 8.84
C VAL A 74 -1.42 -3.73 9.65
N VAL A 75 -0.22 -4.04 10.11
CA VAL A 75 0.05 -5.10 11.09
C VAL A 75 0.75 -4.47 12.27
N ASP A 76 0.22 -4.69 13.48
CA ASP A 76 0.84 -4.20 14.69
C ASP A 76 2.12 -4.97 15.01
N GLY A 77 3.13 -4.26 15.53
CA GLY A 77 4.38 -4.84 16.02
C GLY A 77 4.58 -4.54 17.50
N GLU A 78 5.73 -4.92 18.02
CA GLU A 78 6.06 -4.73 19.45
C GLU A 78 6.27 -3.26 19.80
N ASN A 79 6.86 -2.48 18.88
CA ASN A 79 7.24 -1.07 19.10
C ASN A 79 6.69 -0.18 17.98
N GLY A 80 5.43 -0.32 17.63
CA GLY A 80 4.80 0.40 16.54
C GLY A 80 4.33 -0.56 15.46
N LEU A 81 4.06 -0.06 14.26
CA LEU A 81 3.60 -0.90 13.15
C LEU A 81 4.74 -1.77 12.61
N ALA A 82 4.44 -3.05 12.41
CA ALA A 82 5.36 -3.98 11.77
C ALA A 82 5.34 -3.86 10.25
N ALA A 83 4.18 -3.55 9.65
CA ALA A 83 4.02 -3.50 8.21
C ALA A 83 2.79 -2.67 7.83
N CYS A 84 2.76 -2.19 6.60
CA CYS A 84 1.60 -1.54 6.02
C CYS A 84 1.52 -1.79 4.51
N GLY A 85 0.35 -1.50 3.94
CA GLY A 85 0.14 -1.49 2.50
C GLY A 85 -1.09 -0.67 2.17
N ILE A 86 -1.09 -0.01 1.03
CA ILE A 86 -2.15 0.89 0.60
C ILE A 86 -2.67 0.44 -0.76
N GLY A 87 -3.98 0.36 -0.87
CA GLY A 87 -4.67 0.15 -2.13
C GLY A 87 -5.55 1.33 -2.46
N THR A 88 -5.61 1.71 -3.72
CA THR A 88 -6.50 2.75 -4.22
C THR A 88 -7.33 2.23 -5.38
N ILE A 89 -8.53 2.78 -5.56
CA ILE A 89 -9.42 2.47 -6.70
C ILE A 89 -9.69 3.75 -7.45
N GLU A 90 -9.48 3.70 -8.76
CA GLU A 90 -9.72 4.82 -9.66
C GLU A 90 -10.74 4.42 -10.72
N GLN A 91 -11.67 5.32 -11.02
CA GLN A 91 -12.56 5.15 -12.16
C GLN A 91 -11.88 5.72 -13.41
N ARG A 92 -11.59 4.84 -14.36
CA ARG A 92 -11.08 5.20 -15.69
C ARG A 92 -12.15 4.94 -16.74
N LEU A 93 -11.80 5.16 -18.00
CA LEU A 93 -12.71 4.90 -19.10
C LEU A 93 -12.79 3.39 -19.37
N PRO A 94 -14.00 2.81 -19.46
CA PRO A 94 -14.14 1.41 -19.83
C PRO A 94 -13.55 1.09 -21.19
N GLY A 95 -13.06 -0.13 -21.34
CA GLY A 95 -12.52 -0.66 -22.59
C GLY A 95 -12.68 -2.18 -22.63
N PRO A 96 -12.32 -2.83 -23.74
CA PRO A 96 -12.49 -4.29 -23.86
C PRO A 96 -11.77 -5.10 -22.79
N HIS A 97 -10.61 -4.61 -22.34
CA HIS A 97 -9.76 -5.24 -21.32
C HIS A 97 -10.07 -4.74 -19.90
N LEU A 98 -10.97 -3.75 -19.79
CA LEU A 98 -11.28 -3.07 -18.54
C LEU A 98 -12.75 -2.66 -18.56
N ARG A 99 -13.66 -3.64 -18.50
CA ARG A 99 -15.07 -3.50 -18.83
C ARG A 99 -15.80 -2.40 -18.06
N ASN A 100 -15.54 -2.27 -16.75
CA ASN A 100 -16.18 -1.25 -15.92
C ASN A 100 -15.28 -0.02 -15.69
N GLY A 101 -14.06 -0.01 -16.23
CA GLY A 101 -13.11 1.07 -16.05
C GLY A 101 -12.52 1.21 -14.65
N ARG A 102 -12.84 0.31 -13.73
CA ARG A 102 -12.35 0.38 -12.35
C ARG A 102 -11.00 -0.29 -12.24
N ILE A 103 -10.01 0.50 -11.86
CA ILE A 103 -8.62 0.04 -11.70
C ILE A 103 -8.20 0.18 -10.24
N GLY A 104 -7.58 -0.88 -9.71
CA GLY A 104 -6.92 -0.85 -8.43
C GLY A 104 -5.44 -0.60 -8.59
N GLN A 105 -4.84 0.04 -7.60
CA GLN A 105 -3.39 0.21 -7.53
C GLN A 105 -2.92 -0.08 -6.12
N VAL A 106 -1.85 -0.88 -6.03
CA VAL A 106 -1.16 -1.13 -4.76
C VAL A 106 0.03 -0.20 -4.66
N ILE A 107 0.12 0.51 -3.56
CA ILE A 107 1.23 1.44 -3.28
C ILE A 107 1.72 1.27 -1.85
N GLY A 108 3.00 1.49 -1.64
CA GLY A 108 3.56 1.62 -0.30
C GLY A 108 3.52 0.37 0.57
N VAL A 109 3.65 -0.83 0.00
CA VAL A 109 3.80 -2.06 0.79
C VAL A 109 5.20 -2.08 1.39
N VAL A 110 5.26 -2.07 2.72
CA VAL A 110 6.54 -2.05 3.44
C VAL A 110 6.43 -2.81 4.75
N THR A 111 7.50 -3.54 5.08
CA THR A 111 7.65 -4.21 6.38
C THR A 111 8.88 -3.65 7.08
N ASP A 112 8.72 -3.32 8.36
CA ASP A 112 9.85 -2.92 9.20
C ASP A 112 10.93 -4.01 9.16
N PRO A 113 12.21 -3.68 8.93
CA PRO A 113 13.29 -4.69 8.87
C PRO A 113 13.34 -5.64 10.06
N ARG A 114 12.96 -5.18 11.25
CA ARG A 114 12.93 -5.98 12.48
C ARG A 114 11.80 -7.03 12.47
N SER A 115 10.83 -6.87 11.57
CA SER A 115 9.64 -7.73 11.49
C SER A 115 9.58 -8.55 10.19
N ARG A 116 10.65 -8.55 9.40
CA ARG A 116 10.73 -9.31 8.14
C ARG A 116 10.68 -10.81 8.36
N ARG A 117 10.35 -11.55 7.28
CA ARG A 117 10.27 -13.03 7.23
C ARG A 117 9.17 -13.62 8.11
N ARG A 118 8.13 -12.84 8.41
CA ARG A 118 6.96 -13.30 9.19
C ARG A 118 5.69 -13.35 8.34
N GLY A 119 5.80 -13.11 7.03
CA GLY A 119 4.66 -13.16 6.11
C GLY A 119 3.72 -11.96 6.19
N HIS A 120 4.14 -10.84 6.77
CA HIS A 120 3.29 -9.66 6.92
C HIS A 120 2.88 -9.06 5.57
N SER A 121 3.83 -8.87 4.64
CA SER A 121 3.56 -8.32 3.31
C SER A 121 2.58 -9.19 2.53
N ARG A 122 2.73 -10.52 2.61
CA ARG A 122 1.80 -11.46 1.97
C ARG A 122 0.39 -11.31 2.51
N ARG A 123 0.22 -11.26 3.82
CA ARG A 123 -1.11 -11.10 4.44
C ARG A 123 -1.74 -9.76 4.09
N ILE A 124 -0.97 -8.69 4.06
CA ILE A 124 -1.43 -7.37 3.63
C ILE A 124 -1.89 -7.42 2.17
N MET A 125 -1.09 -8.01 1.29
CA MET A 125 -1.46 -8.15 -0.12
C MET A 125 -2.73 -8.98 -0.31
N GLN A 126 -2.85 -10.08 0.42
CA GLN A 126 -4.07 -10.90 0.38
C GLN A 126 -5.30 -10.10 0.82
N GLY A 127 -5.16 -9.29 1.86
CA GLY A 127 -6.23 -8.40 2.33
C GLY A 127 -6.60 -7.34 1.29
N LEU A 128 -5.64 -6.71 0.65
CA LEU A 128 -5.87 -5.73 -0.41
C LEU A 128 -6.54 -6.37 -1.63
N LEU A 129 -6.05 -7.53 -2.08
CA LEU A 129 -6.63 -8.25 -3.22
C LEU A 129 -8.06 -8.69 -2.93
N GLY A 130 -8.36 -9.12 -1.70
CA GLY A 130 -9.72 -9.42 -1.28
C GLY A 130 -10.64 -8.20 -1.38
N TRP A 131 -10.20 -7.07 -0.90
CA TRP A 131 -10.93 -5.82 -1.00
C TRP A 131 -11.16 -5.38 -2.44
N PHE A 132 -10.15 -5.51 -3.30
CA PHE A 132 -10.31 -5.22 -4.73
C PHE A 132 -11.37 -6.12 -5.39
N ARG A 133 -11.39 -7.42 -5.06
CA ARG A 133 -12.42 -8.34 -5.57
C ARG A 133 -13.82 -7.93 -5.12
N GLU A 134 -13.99 -7.62 -3.86
CA GLU A 134 -15.28 -7.17 -3.30
C GLU A 134 -15.74 -5.85 -3.90
N SER A 135 -14.81 -5.03 -4.38
CA SER A 135 -15.11 -3.72 -4.98
C SER A 135 -15.27 -3.76 -6.49
N ASP A 136 -15.32 -4.94 -7.11
CA ASP A 136 -15.48 -5.13 -8.55
C ASP A 136 -14.40 -4.44 -9.38
N VAL A 137 -13.16 -4.46 -8.91
CA VAL A 137 -12.03 -3.93 -9.65
C VAL A 137 -11.67 -4.87 -10.80
N ALA A 138 -11.55 -4.33 -12.00
CA ALA A 138 -11.29 -5.11 -13.21
C ALA A 138 -9.81 -5.52 -13.33
N ARG A 139 -8.90 -4.71 -12.80
CA ARG A 139 -7.46 -4.97 -12.83
C ARG A 139 -6.76 -4.24 -11.70
N VAL A 140 -5.68 -4.82 -11.20
CA VAL A 140 -4.83 -4.21 -10.18
C VAL A 140 -3.42 -4.04 -10.73
N ASP A 141 -2.89 -2.84 -10.65
CA ASP A 141 -1.54 -2.50 -11.07
C ASP A 141 -0.64 -2.22 -9.86
N LEU A 142 0.64 -2.45 -9.99
CA LEU A 142 1.65 -2.03 -9.03
C LEU A 142 3.02 -1.88 -9.69
N TYR A 143 3.88 -1.10 -9.05
CA TYR A 143 5.29 -1.01 -9.40
C TYR A 143 6.09 -1.80 -8.37
N ALA A 144 6.78 -2.84 -8.81
CA ALA A 144 7.50 -3.74 -7.92
C ALA A 144 8.94 -3.27 -7.71
N SER A 145 9.35 -3.21 -6.43
CA SER A 145 10.78 -3.14 -6.12
C SER A 145 11.42 -4.51 -6.37
N ALA A 146 12.74 -4.53 -6.54
CA ALA A 146 13.46 -5.80 -6.72
C ALA A 146 13.21 -6.76 -5.55
N GLU A 147 13.11 -6.25 -4.34
CA GLU A 147 12.87 -7.04 -3.12
C GLU A 147 11.44 -7.58 -3.06
N GLY A 148 10.45 -6.81 -3.49
CA GLY A 148 9.04 -7.21 -3.45
C GLY A 148 8.58 -8.06 -4.62
N GLU A 149 9.27 -8.00 -5.75
CA GLU A 149 8.86 -8.66 -6.99
C GLU A 149 8.56 -10.15 -6.84
N PRO A 150 9.39 -10.98 -6.15
CA PRO A 150 9.08 -12.40 -6.01
C PRO A 150 7.73 -12.68 -5.35
N LEU A 151 7.36 -11.91 -4.34
CA LEU A 151 6.06 -12.04 -3.68
C LEU A 151 4.92 -11.72 -4.64
N TYR A 152 5.03 -10.64 -5.38
CA TYR A 152 3.98 -10.22 -6.31
C TYR A 152 3.77 -11.23 -7.42
N ARG A 153 4.82 -11.77 -7.99
CA ARG A 153 4.72 -12.84 -8.99
C ARG A 153 4.09 -14.10 -8.43
N ASP A 154 4.43 -14.46 -7.21
CA ASP A 154 3.82 -15.59 -6.50
C ASP A 154 2.31 -15.40 -6.29
N LEU A 155 1.87 -14.16 -6.13
CA LEU A 155 0.46 -13.80 -6.00
C LEU A 155 -0.30 -13.70 -7.35
N GLY A 156 0.41 -13.88 -8.47
CA GLY A 156 -0.20 -13.89 -9.80
C GLY A 156 -0.01 -12.62 -10.61
N PHE A 157 0.77 -11.66 -10.13
CA PHE A 157 1.10 -10.47 -10.93
C PHE A 157 2.05 -10.84 -12.06
N THR A 158 1.80 -10.28 -13.23
CA THR A 158 2.60 -10.48 -14.44
C THR A 158 3.03 -9.15 -15.02
N ASN A 159 3.94 -9.17 -15.98
CA ASN A 159 4.42 -7.95 -16.61
C ASN A 159 3.28 -7.23 -17.33
N HIS A 160 3.19 -5.93 -17.15
CA HIS A 160 2.34 -5.09 -17.97
C HIS A 160 2.87 -5.11 -19.41
N PRO A 161 1.98 -5.21 -20.44
CA PRO A 161 2.44 -5.28 -21.84
C PRO A 161 3.08 -4.00 -22.34
N ASP A 162 2.69 -2.85 -21.76
CA ASP A 162 3.21 -1.55 -22.18
C ASP A 162 4.26 -1.04 -21.20
N PRO A 163 5.33 -0.37 -21.69
CA PRO A 163 6.33 0.21 -20.81
C PRO A 163 5.73 1.36 -19.99
N SER A 164 6.18 1.48 -18.76
CA SER A 164 5.82 2.60 -17.89
C SER A 164 6.74 3.79 -18.17
N LEU A 165 6.14 4.95 -18.44
CA LEU A 165 6.86 6.20 -18.72
C LEU A 165 6.39 7.27 -17.74
N TYR A 166 7.29 8.19 -17.40
CA TYR A 166 6.96 9.33 -16.56
C TYR A 166 7.52 10.63 -17.14
N TRP A 167 6.92 11.73 -16.77
CA TRP A 167 7.34 13.06 -17.15
C TRP A 167 7.32 14.00 -15.95
N ARG A 168 8.33 14.84 -15.81
CA ARG A 168 8.41 15.87 -14.79
C ARG A 168 8.49 17.24 -15.46
N PRO A 169 7.72 18.24 -14.98
CA PRO A 169 7.80 19.60 -15.52
C PRO A 169 9.14 20.29 -15.22
#